data_82689491710f5cd72fd22c5ae6fd3cd8
#
_entry.id   82689491710f5cd72fd22c5ae6fd3cd8
#
_cell.length_a   1.000
_cell.length_b   1.000
_cell.length_c   1.000
_cell.angle_alpha   90.00
_cell.angle_beta   90.00
_cell.angle_gamma   90.00
#
_symmetry.space_group_name_H-M   'P 1'
#
loop_
_entity.id
_entity.type
_entity.pdbx_description
1 polymer ?
#
loop_
_entity_poly.entity_id
_entity_poly.type
_entity_poly.pdbx_seq_one_letter_code
_entity_poly.pdbx_strand_id
1 'polypeptide(L)'
;MSKTSMTKYQLDHFKDKVDRQFNPMIQEQELLVKQFKTQATDKAVEKLSKKIGADTIIKKFAEAEKKLEEAQATALTFFQKRKPKGEDLNYNFRDDRYRIKKELTLEDCKDQLRTWASDLAQREIERRPEGAKLKQLKELKQKAKDVVMESGTPESLAIALDQVSKKIGLSWNQDLQALPNFKQAS
;
A
#
# COMPACT_ATOMS: atom_id res chain seq x y z
N MET A 1 23.86 -41.82 -19.53
CA MET A 1 24.35 -40.59 -18.86
C MET A 1 23.40 -40.33 -17.71
N SER A 2 23.90 -40.36 -16.47
CA SER A 2 23.09 -40.05 -15.26
C SER A 2 22.71 -38.58 -15.30
N LYS A 3 21.43 -38.27 -15.39
CA LYS A 3 20.94 -36.89 -15.25
C LYS A 3 21.16 -36.47 -13.80
N THR A 4 22.09 -35.56 -13.55
CA THR A 4 22.38 -35.07 -12.21
C THR A 4 21.19 -34.22 -11.76
N SER A 5 20.45 -34.72 -10.78
CA SER A 5 19.33 -33.92 -10.18
C SER A 5 19.87 -32.74 -9.40
N MET A 6 19.14 -31.63 -9.40
CA MET A 6 19.48 -30.46 -8.62
C MET A 6 19.30 -30.71 -7.12
N THR A 7 20.27 -30.26 -6.34
CA THR A 7 20.17 -30.33 -4.87
C THR A 7 19.22 -29.25 -4.33
N LYS A 8 18.65 -29.50 -3.15
CA LYS A 8 17.80 -28.52 -2.46
C LYS A 8 18.50 -27.15 -2.32
N TYR A 9 19.79 -27.16 -2.00
CA TYR A 9 20.60 -25.92 -1.89
C TYR A 9 20.64 -25.13 -3.21
N GLN A 10 20.80 -25.82 -4.34
CA GLN A 10 20.79 -25.16 -5.66
C GLN A 10 19.42 -24.58 -5.99
N LEU A 11 18.34 -25.29 -5.68
CA LEU A 11 16.99 -24.80 -5.88
C LEU A 11 16.70 -23.56 -5.03
N ASP A 12 17.08 -23.55 -3.75
CA ASP A 12 16.89 -22.42 -2.87
C ASP A 12 17.72 -21.20 -3.32
N HIS A 13 18.97 -21.44 -3.78
CA HIS A 13 19.81 -20.38 -4.36
C HIS A 13 19.17 -19.74 -5.59
N PHE A 14 18.52 -20.52 -6.47
CA PHE A 14 17.82 -19.96 -7.63
C PHE A 14 16.54 -19.20 -7.25
N LYS A 15 15.82 -19.64 -6.22
CA LYS A 15 14.69 -18.86 -5.69
C LYS A 15 15.12 -17.48 -5.19
N ASP A 16 16.22 -17.43 -4.45
CA ASP A 16 16.78 -16.17 -3.96
C ASP A 16 17.20 -15.24 -5.12
N LYS A 17 17.75 -15.83 -6.19
CA LYS A 17 18.07 -15.06 -7.41
C LYS A 17 16.81 -14.53 -8.12
N VAL A 18 15.76 -15.35 -8.22
CA VAL A 18 14.46 -14.89 -8.73
C VAL A 18 13.97 -13.70 -7.91
N ASP A 19 14.02 -13.79 -6.57
CA ASP A 19 13.62 -12.68 -5.71
C ASP A 19 14.47 -11.43 -5.94
N ARG A 20 15.79 -11.55 -6.02
CA ARG A 20 16.69 -10.42 -6.26
C ARG A 20 16.47 -9.74 -7.60
N GLN A 21 16.09 -10.45 -8.63
CA GLN A 21 15.82 -9.86 -9.94
C GLN A 21 14.42 -9.24 -10.04
N PHE A 22 13.41 -9.88 -9.48
CA PHE A 22 12.04 -9.40 -9.58
C PHE A 22 11.68 -8.32 -8.55
N ASN A 23 12.24 -8.38 -7.33
CA ASN A 23 11.87 -7.46 -6.25
C ASN A 23 12.11 -5.98 -6.61
N PRO A 24 13.26 -5.57 -7.19
CA PRO A 24 13.45 -4.17 -7.58
C PRO A 24 12.42 -3.70 -8.60
N MET A 25 12.11 -4.51 -9.60
CA MET A 25 11.12 -4.18 -10.63
C MET A 25 9.70 -4.07 -10.05
N ILE A 26 9.36 -4.96 -9.11
CA ILE A 26 8.07 -4.93 -8.42
C ILE A 26 8.00 -3.69 -7.52
N GLN A 27 9.04 -3.38 -6.75
CA GLN A 27 9.09 -2.21 -5.86
C GLN A 27 8.96 -0.90 -6.64
N GLU A 28 9.68 -0.77 -7.75
CA GLU A 28 9.56 0.41 -8.63
C GLU A 28 8.11 0.56 -9.13
N GLN A 29 7.53 -0.54 -9.60
CA GLN A 29 6.16 -0.52 -10.10
C GLN A 29 5.13 -0.27 -8.99
N GLU A 30 5.37 -0.77 -7.78
CA GLU A 30 4.52 -0.50 -6.60
C GLU A 30 4.55 0.98 -6.19
N LEU A 31 5.72 1.64 -6.28
CA LEU A 31 5.84 3.07 -6.03
C LEU A 31 5.02 3.88 -7.05
N LEU A 32 5.12 3.56 -8.33
CA LEU A 32 4.32 4.21 -9.38
C LEU A 32 2.81 4.02 -9.13
N VAL A 33 2.39 2.78 -8.88
CA VAL A 33 0.99 2.48 -8.57
C VAL A 33 0.51 3.21 -7.32
N LYS A 34 1.35 3.32 -6.28
CA LYS A 34 1.03 4.06 -5.05
C LYS A 34 0.83 5.56 -5.32
N GLN A 35 1.70 6.18 -6.13
CA GLN A 35 1.57 7.58 -6.51
C GLN A 35 0.26 7.83 -7.29
N PHE A 36 -0.04 6.99 -8.28
CA PHE A 36 -1.31 7.07 -9.02
C PHE A 36 -2.52 6.82 -8.12
N LYS A 37 -2.42 5.90 -7.16
CA LYS A 37 -3.49 5.62 -6.20
C LYS A 37 -3.82 6.86 -5.38
N THR A 38 -2.82 7.55 -4.86
CA THR A 38 -3.02 8.79 -4.10
C THR A 38 -3.74 9.83 -4.97
N GLN A 39 -3.22 10.12 -6.17
CA GLN A 39 -3.82 11.09 -7.08
C GLN A 39 -5.26 10.72 -7.51
N ALA A 40 -5.50 9.43 -7.78
CA ALA A 40 -6.83 8.95 -8.16
C ALA A 40 -7.81 9.05 -6.99
N THR A 41 -7.35 8.74 -5.75
CA THR A 41 -8.16 8.88 -4.55
C THR A 41 -8.53 10.34 -4.30
N ASP A 42 -7.59 11.27 -4.39
CA ASP A 42 -7.84 12.70 -4.19
C ASP A 42 -8.86 13.24 -5.21
N LYS A 43 -8.71 12.88 -6.49
CA LYS A 43 -9.68 13.23 -7.54
C LYS A 43 -11.05 12.59 -7.30
N ALA A 44 -11.08 11.35 -6.81
CA ALA A 44 -12.33 10.66 -6.51
C ALA A 44 -13.02 11.26 -5.28
N VAL A 45 -12.28 11.66 -4.24
CA VAL A 45 -12.79 12.40 -3.08
C VAL A 45 -13.43 13.72 -3.54
N GLU A 46 -12.73 14.50 -4.35
CA GLU A 46 -13.24 15.79 -4.85
C GLU A 46 -14.54 15.62 -5.65
N LYS A 47 -14.57 14.67 -6.58
CA LYS A 47 -15.77 14.38 -7.39
C LYS A 47 -16.94 13.88 -6.54
N LEU A 48 -16.66 12.98 -5.59
CA LEU A 48 -17.67 12.42 -4.70
C LEU A 48 -18.22 13.49 -3.77
N SER A 49 -17.34 14.29 -3.17
CA SER A 49 -17.70 15.39 -2.26
C SER A 49 -18.63 16.38 -2.93
N LYS A 50 -18.32 16.80 -4.16
CA LYS A 50 -19.19 17.66 -4.97
C LYS A 50 -20.52 17.00 -5.28
N LYS A 51 -20.51 15.72 -5.66
CA LYS A 51 -21.72 14.97 -6.05
C LYS A 51 -22.73 14.83 -4.91
N ILE A 52 -22.26 14.57 -3.68
CA ILE A 52 -23.11 14.35 -2.50
C ILE A 52 -23.28 15.63 -1.65
N GLY A 53 -22.67 16.75 -2.06
CA GLY A 53 -22.72 18.02 -1.32
C GLY A 53 -21.96 18.02 0.00
N ALA A 54 -21.04 17.07 0.20
CA ALA A 54 -20.27 16.92 1.43
C ALA A 54 -19.38 18.13 1.73
N ASP A 55 -18.87 18.84 0.72
CA ASP A 55 -18.05 20.04 0.89
C ASP A 55 -18.77 21.11 1.73
N THR A 56 -20.07 21.29 1.48
CA THR A 56 -20.88 22.27 2.22
C THR A 56 -21.06 21.84 3.68
N ILE A 57 -21.29 20.55 3.91
CA ILE A 57 -21.48 20.01 5.26
C ILE A 57 -20.16 20.07 6.04
N ILE A 58 -19.04 19.65 5.44
CA ILE A 58 -17.71 19.69 6.03
C ILE A 58 -17.33 21.14 6.41
N LYS A 59 -17.59 22.12 5.54
CA LYS A 59 -17.34 23.54 5.85
C LYS A 59 -18.16 24.02 7.04
N LYS A 60 -19.46 23.73 7.05
CA LYS A 60 -20.35 24.11 8.17
C LYS A 60 -19.91 23.46 9.48
N PHE A 61 -19.45 22.21 9.42
CA PHE A 61 -18.96 21.48 10.59
C PHE A 61 -17.67 22.13 11.13
N ALA A 62 -16.70 22.43 10.26
CA ALA A 62 -15.48 23.13 10.65
C ALA A 62 -15.73 24.53 11.25
N GLU A 63 -16.70 25.27 10.70
CA GLU A 63 -17.11 26.56 11.27
C GLU A 63 -17.75 26.40 12.65
N ALA A 64 -18.54 25.34 12.86
CA ALA A 64 -19.16 25.05 14.15
C ALA A 64 -18.11 24.63 15.20
N GLU A 65 -17.15 23.77 14.85
CA GLU A 65 -16.02 23.42 15.74
C GLU A 65 -15.23 24.65 16.17
N LYS A 66 -14.88 25.53 15.23
CA LYS A 66 -14.17 26.76 15.53
C LYS A 66 -14.95 27.66 16.50
N LYS A 67 -16.25 27.83 16.28
CA LYS A 67 -17.11 28.61 17.19
C LYS A 67 -17.19 27.97 18.59
N LEU A 68 -17.21 26.66 18.68
CA LEU A 68 -17.21 25.95 19.95
C LEU A 68 -15.88 26.17 20.70
N GLU A 69 -14.75 26.08 20.02
CA GLU A 69 -13.42 26.37 20.60
C GLU A 69 -13.32 27.81 21.09
N GLU A 70 -13.79 28.77 20.31
CA GLU A 70 -13.84 30.21 20.72
C GLU A 70 -14.72 30.42 21.94
N ALA A 71 -15.88 29.77 22.01
CA ALA A 71 -16.78 29.83 23.15
C ALA A 71 -16.16 29.21 24.40
N GLN A 72 -15.49 28.04 24.28
CA GLN A 72 -14.77 27.40 25.37
C GLN A 72 -13.63 28.26 25.90
N ALA A 73 -12.80 28.83 25.00
CA ALA A 73 -11.73 29.75 25.40
C ALA A 73 -12.26 30.99 26.13
N THR A 74 -13.38 31.53 25.66
CA THR A 74 -14.05 32.69 26.32
C THR A 74 -14.55 32.30 27.71
N ALA A 75 -15.21 31.16 27.85
CA ALA A 75 -15.68 30.67 29.13
C ALA A 75 -14.54 30.41 30.13
N LEU A 76 -13.45 29.76 29.68
CA LEU A 76 -12.25 29.55 30.50
C LEU A 76 -11.68 30.88 31.00
N THR A 77 -11.56 31.89 30.11
CA THR A 77 -11.04 33.21 30.47
C THR A 77 -11.96 33.90 31.48
N PHE A 78 -13.25 33.77 31.30
CA PHE A 78 -14.24 34.33 32.23
C PHE A 78 -14.13 33.71 33.61
N PHE A 79 -14.06 32.42 33.72
CA PHE A 79 -13.94 31.72 35.00
C PHE A 79 -12.58 31.94 35.66
N GLN A 80 -11.48 31.97 34.90
CA GLN A 80 -10.14 32.27 35.42
C GLN A 80 -10.07 33.68 36.05
N LYS A 81 -10.68 34.70 35.41
CA LYS A 81 -10.72 36.06 35.95
C LYS A 81 -11.57 36.25 37.19
N ARG A 82 -12.54 35.37 37.44
CA ARG A 82 -13.47 35.41 38.57
C ARG A 82 -13.16 34.41 39.66
N LYS A 83 -12.05 33.74 39.58
CA LYS A 83 -11.58 32.78 40.57
C LYS A 83 -11.48 33.45 41.95
N PRO A 84 -12.11 32.94 43.00
CA PRO A 84 -11.92 33.40 44.36
C PRO A 84 -10.46 33.24 44.78
N LYS A 85 -9.91 34.25 45.48
CA LYS A 85 -8.53 34.16 45.98
C LYS A 85 -8.41 32.99 46.94
N GLY A 86 -7.57 31.99 46.59
CA GLY A 86 -7.24 30.86 47.42
C GLY A 86 -7.84 29.51 47.01
N GLU A 87 -8.70 29.44 46.00
CA GLU A 87 -9.18 28.15 45.49
C GLU A 87 -8.46 27.76 44.20
N ASP A 88 -7.80 26.60 44.21
CA ASP A 88 -7.37 25.97 42.96
C ASP A 88 -8.58 25.32 42.34
N LEU A 89 -9.14 26.00 41.31
CA LEU A 89 -10.12 25.36 40.42
C LEU A 89 -9.38 24.31 39.57
N ASN A 90 -9.00 23.22 40.22
CA ASN A 90 -8.76 21.96 39.51
C ASN A 90 -10.12 21.44 39.05
N TYR A 91 -10.72 22.14 38.08
CA TYR A 91 -11.78 21.55 37.30
C TYR A 91 -11.12 20.48 36.42
N ASN A 92 -10.93 19.30 37.02
CA ASN A 92 -10.85 18.08 36.26
C ASN A 92 -12.23 17.90 35.63
N PHE A 93 -12.42 18.46 34.45
CA PHE A 93 -13.54 18.12 33.55
C PHE A 93 -13.47 16.66 33.07
N ARG A 94 -12.79 15.80 33.80
CA ARG A 94 -12.82 14.35 33.69
C ARG A 94 -13.89 13.74 34.61
N ASP A 95 -15.06 14.31 34.61
CA ASP A 95 -16.20 13.52 35.10
C ASP A 95 -16.62 12.58 33.96
N ASP A 96 -16.21 11.31 34.07
CA ASP A 96 -16.51 10.24 33.09
C ASP A 96 -18.02 10.05 32.87
N ARG A 97 -18.86 10.67 33.67
CA ARG A 97 -20.32 10.68 33.53
C ARG A 97 -20.80 11.52 32.33
N TYR A 98 -20.01 12.42 31.80
CA TYR A 98 -20.25 13.18 30.57
C TYR A 98 -19.31 12.75 29.46
N ARG A 99 -18.99 11.46 29.36
CA ARG A 99 -18.50 10.95 28.07
C ARG A 99 -19.59 11.17 27.04
N ILE A 100 -19.58 12.35 26.45
CA ILE A 100 -20.19 12.56 25.15
C ILE A 100 -19.75 11.40 24.31
N LYS A 101 -20.66 10.51 23.92
CA LYS A 101 -20.41 9.45 22.96
C LYS A 101 -19.57 10.10 21.88
N LYS A 102 -18.47 9.46 21.50
CA LYS A 102 -17.53 9.97 20.51
C LYS A 102 -18.34 10.45 19.31
N GLU A 103 -18.69 11.73 19.33
CA GLU A 103 -19.48 12.32 18.27
C GLU A 103 -18.59 12.35 17.02
N LEU A 104 -19.21 12.16 15.88
CA LEU A 104 -18.57 12.19 14.58
C LEU A 104 -17.72 13.45 14.47
N THR A 105 -16.40 13.28 14.33
CA THR A 105 -15.48 14.40 14.16
C THR A 105 -15.37 14.82 12.69
N LEU A 106 -14.86 16.01 12.44
CA LEU A 106 -14.56 16.48 11.08
C LEU A 106 -13.60 15.51 10.35
N GLU A 107 -12.62 14.97 11.08
CA GLU A 107 -11.67 14.00 10.52
C GLU A 107 -12.35 12.67 10.17
N ASP A 108 -13.25 12.19 11.02
CA ASP A 108 -14.06 11.00 10.73
C ASP A 108 -14.87 11.16 9.43
N CYS A 109 -15.43 12.34 9.19
CA CYS A 109 -16.16 12.66 7.95
C CYS A 109 -15.23 12.61 6.72
N LYS A 110 -14.03 13.19 6.82
CA LYS A 110 -13.04 13.18 5.74
C LYS A 110 -12.53 11.77 5.46
N ASP A 111 -12.27 10.99 6.49
CA ASP A 111 -11.80 9.61 6.37
C ASP A 111 -12.87 8.71 5.76
N GLN A 112 -14.14 8.91 6.10
CA GLN A 112 -15.23 8.19 5.46
C GLN A 112 -15.32 8.50 3.97
N LEU A 113 -15.17 9.77 3.59
CA LEU A 113 -15.11 10.17 2.18
C LEU A 113 -13.93 9.52 1.45
N ARG A 114 -12.75 9.50 2.06
CA ARG A 114 -11.56 8.83 1.52
C ARG A 114 -11.78 7.33 1.35
N THR A 115 -12.42 6.69 2.31
CA THR A 115 -12.78 5.26 2.23
C THR A 115 -13.68 4.98 1.03
N TRP A 116 -14.77 5.74 0.86
CA TRP A 116 -15.67 5.59 -0.29
C TRP A 116 -14.99 5.89 -1.62
N ALA A 117 -14.09 6.87 -1.64
CA ALA A 117 -13.34 7.22 -2.84
C ALA A 117 -12.26 6.20 -3.19
N SER A 118 -11.72 5.47 -2.20
CA SER A 118 -10.68 4.46 -2.39
C SER A 118 -11.11 3.34 -3.32
N ASP A 119 -12.35 2.86 -3.20
CA ASP A 119 -12.88 1.80 -4.07
C ASP A 119 -12.99 2.26 -5.53
N LEU A 120 -13.38 3.53 -5.73
CA LEU A 120 -13.43 4.12 -7.06
C LEU A 120 -12.02 4.27 -7.66
N ALA A 121 -11.07 4.73 -6.85
CA ALA A 121 -9.68 4.86 -7.24
C ALA A 121 -9.04 3.49 -7.56
N GLN A 122 -9.35 2.45 -6.79
CA GLN A 122 -8.85 1.10 -7.03
C GLN A 122 -9.27 0.57 -8.40
N ARG A 123 -10.52 0.73 -8.78
CA ARG A 123 -11.02 0.33 -10.10
C ARG A 123 -10.36 1.11 -11.25
N GLU A 124 -10.01 2.37 -11.02
CA GLU A 124 -9.27 3.18 -12.00
C GLU A 124 -7.84 2.67 -12.18
N ILE A 125 -7.17 2.32 -11.08
CA ILE A 125 -5.80 1.78 -11.10
C ILE A 125 -5.73 0.44 -11.82
N GLU A 126 -6.68 -0.45 -11.57
CA GLU A 126 -6.74 -1.77 -12.22
C GLU A 126 -6.88 -1.67 -13.75
N ARG A 127 -7.47 -0.58 -14.24
CA ARG A 127 -7.61 -0.31 -15.68
C ARG A 127 -6.38 0.36 -16.28
N ARG A 128 -5.43 0.85 -15.47
CA ARG A 128 -4.22 1.51 -15.95
C ARG A 128 -3.13 0.49 -16.30
N PRO A 129 -2.28 0.83 -17.31
CA PRO A 129 -1.18 -0.04 -17.72
C PRO A 129 -0.21 -0.34 -16.56
N GLU A 130 0.00 0.61 -15.65
CA GLU A 130 0.89 0.44 -14.50
C GLU A 130 0.36 -0.61 -13.51
N GLY A 131 -0.93 -0.65 -13.25
CA GLY A 131 -1.56 -1.67 -12.42
C GLY A 131 -1.51 -3.04 -13.07
N ALA A 132 -1.79 -3.13 -14.36
CA ALA A 132 -1.68 -4.35 -15.14
C ALA A 132 -0.25 -4.89 -15.16
N LYS A 133 0.75 -4.00 -15.36
CA LYS A 133 2.18 -4.36 -15.34
C LYS A 133 2.62 -4.90 -13.97
N LEU A 134 2.19 -4.27 -12.87
CA LEU A 134 2.49 -4.76 -11.54
C LEU A 134 1.94 -6.18 -11.32
N LYS A 135 0.69 -6.42 -11.71
CA LYS A 135 0.06 -7.75 -11.63
C LYS A 135 0.84 -8.77 -12.45
N GLN A 136 1.20 -8.42 -13.68
CA GLN A 136 1.99 -9.28 -14.57
C GLN A 136 3.36 -9.63 -13.96
N LEU A 137 4.08 -8.67 -13.38
CA LEU A 137 5.37 -8.91 -12.74
C LEU A 137 5.25 -9.86 -11.55
N LYS A 138 4.21 -9.70 -10.71
CA LYS A 138 3.96 -10.61 -9.59
C LYS A 138 3.63 -12.04 -10.06
N GLU A 139 2.82 -12.16 -11.09
CA GLU A 139 2.48 -13.47 -11.70
C GLU A 139 3.70 -14.14 -12.33
N LEU A 140 4.54 -13.38 -13.04
CA LEU A 140 5.77 -13.89 -13.64
C LEU A 140 6.79 -14.31 -12.58
N LYS A 141 6.93 -13.52 -11.50
CA LYS A 141 7.77 -13.89 -10.36
C LYS A 141 7.33 -15.21 -9.75
N GLN A 142 6.02 -15.39 -9.51
CA GLN A 142 5.49 -16.64 -8.96
C GLN A 142 5.76 -17.81 -9.92
N LYS A 143 5.48 -17.65 -11.21
CA LYS A 143 5.77 -18.66 -12.22
C LYS A 143 7.26 -19.03 -12.28
N ALA A 144 8.16 -18.03 -12.15
CA ALA A 144 9.59 -18.31 -12.11
C ALA A 144 9.98 -19.16 -10.88
N LYS A 145 9.39 -18.89 -9.72
CA LYS A 145 9.59 -19.70 -8.51
C LYS A 145 9.04 -21.12 -8.65
N ASP A 146 7.86 -21.26 -9.23
CA ASP A 146 7.23 -22.58 -9.45
C ASP A 146 8.09 -23.42 -10.39
N VAL A 147 8.59 -22.82 -11.47
CA VAL A 147 9.52 -23.46 -12.41
C VAL A 147 10.80 -23.92 -11.73
N VAL A 148 11.37 -23.11 -10.83
CA VAL A 148 12.57 -23.53 -10.05
C VAL A 148 12.24 -24.75 -9.19
N MET A 149 11.05 -24.81 -8.60
CA MET A 149 10.64 -25.93 -7.73
C MET A 149 10.35 -27.21 -8.51
N GLU A 150 9.80 -27.09 -9.71
CA GLU A 150 9.42 -28.22 -10.56
C GLU A 150 10.60 -28.78 -11.37
N SER A 151 11.68 -27.99 -11.51
CA SER A 151 12.83 -28.38 -12.31
C SER A 151 13.70 -29.42 -11.59
N GLY A 152 13.77 -30.60 -12.13
CA GLY A 152 14.61 -31.68 -11.60
C GLY A 152 16.07 -31.62 -12.06
N THR A 153 16.37 -30.96 -13.17
CA THR A 153 17.70 -30.88 -13.77
C THR A 153 18.07 -29.45 -14.18
N PRO A 154 19.39 -29.11 -14.26
CA PRO A 154 19.84 -27.82 -14.74
C PRO A 154 19.33 -27.48 -16.14
N GLU A 155 19.24 -28.46 -17.04
CA GLU A 155 18.75 -28.24 -18.41
C GLU A 155 17.25 -27.86 -18.43
N SER A 156 16.42 -28.56 -17.65
CA SER A 156 15.00 -28.27 -17.54
C SER A 156 14.77 -26.87 -16.94
N LEU A 157 15.58 -26.47 -15.95
CA LEU A 157 15.56 -25.16 -15.36
C LEU A 157 15.91 -24.06 -16.37
N ALA A 158 16.98 -24.29 -17.17
CA ALA A 158 17.42 -23.34 -18.20
C ALA A 158 16.30 -23.04 -19.20
N ILE A 159 15.69 -24.07 -19.76
CA ILE A 159 14.59 -23.97 -20.74
C ILE A 159 13.40 -23.22 -20.14
N ALA A 160 13.00 -23.58 -18.94
CA ALA A 160 11.81 -23.02 -18.32
C ALA A 160 12.02 -21.56 -17.85
N LEU A 161 13.19 -21.22 -17.32
CA LEU A 161 13.53 -19.84 -17.00
C LEU A 161 13.66 -18.96 -18.24
N ASP A 162 14.19 -19.48 -19.35
CA ASP A 162 14.26 -18.74 -20.61
C ASP A 162 12.85 -18.38 -21.14
N GLN A 163 11.88 -19.26 -21.00
CA GLN A 163 10.49 -18.97 -21.35
C GLN A 163 9.86 -17.85 -20.51
N VAL A 164 10.23 -17.74 -19.23
CA VAL A 164 9.77 -16.64 -18.37
C VAL A 164 10.52 -15.35 -18.69
N SER A 165 11.84 -15.42 -18.91
CA SER A 165 12.70 -14.26 -19.16
C SER A 165 12.41 -13.55 -20.47
N LYS A 166 11.99 -14.27 -21.52
CA LYS A 166 11.55 -13.66 -22.78
C LYS A 166 10.46 -12.62 -22.63
N LYS A 167 9.61 -12.76 -21.62
CA LYS A 167 8.50 -11.84 -21.37
C LYS A 167 8.89 -10.53 -20.68
N ILE A 168 10.05 -10.52 -20.00
CA ILE A 168 10.47 -9.39 -19.15
C ILE A 168 11.90 -8.92 -19.43
N GLY A 169 12.57 -9.50 -20.41
CA GLY A 169 13.93 -9.11 -20.81
C GLY A 169 15.00 -9.48 -19.78
N LEU A 170 14.73 -10.40 -18.84
CA LEU A 170 15.73 -10.91 -17.89
C LEU A 170 16.58 -12.00 -18.53
N SER A 171 17.88 -12.03 -18.19
CA SER A 171 18.82 -13.06 -18.63
C SER A 171 19.34 -13.86 -17.44
N TRP A 172 19.25 -15.18 -17.54
CA TRP A 172 19.69 -16.13 -16.52
C TRP A 172 20.99 -16.85 -16.92
N ASN A 173 21.55 -16.54 -18.10
CA ASN A 173 22.65 -17.28 -18.68
C ASN A 173 23.89 -17.34 -17.77
N GLN A 174 24.28 -16.25 -17.14
CA GLN A 174 25.42 -16.21 -16.23
C GLN A 174 25.23 -17.11 -15.01
N ASP A 175 24.02 -17.13 -14.49
CA ASP A 175 23.66 -17.89 -13.30
C ASP A 175 23.57 -19.38 -13.59
N LEU A 176 23.10 -19.74 -14.77
CA LEU A 176 23.01 -21.12 -15.23
C LEU A 176 24.37 -21.70 -15.57
N GLN A 177 25.28 -20.90 -16.16
CA GLN A 177 26.66 -21.30 -16.45
C GLN A 177 27.48 -21.60 -15.17
N ALA A 178 27.12 -21.00 -14.04
CA ALA A 178 27.75 -21.26 -12.74
C ALA A 178 27.35 -22.62 -12.12
N LEU A 179 26.36 -23.33 -12.70
CA LEU A 179 25.99 -24.65 -12.22
C LEU A 179 27.01 -25.69 -12.66
N PRO A 180 27.43 -26.61 -11.75
CA PRO A 180 28.28 -27.73 -12.12
C PRO A 180 27.58 -28.60 -13.16
N ASN A 181 28.27 -28.92 -14.26
CA ASN A 181 27.78 -29.75 -15.38
C ASN A 181 26.70 -29.11 -16.28
N PHE A 182 26.51 -27.79 -16.24
CA PHE A 182 25.66 -27.10 -17.22
C PHE A 182 26.34 -27.13 -18.60
N LYS A 183 25.80 -27.91 -19.54
CA LYS A 183 26.18 -27.84 -20.97
C LYS A 183 25.11 -27.02 -21.67
N GLN A 184 25.50 -25.86 -22.22
CA GLN A 184 24.62 -25.10 -23.09
C GLN A 184 24.17 -26.01 -24.24
N ALA A 185 22.86 -26.19 -24.41
CA ALA A 185 22.33 -26.85 -25.60
C ALA A 185 22.65 -25.96 -26.80
N SER A 186 23.50 -26.49 -27.67
CA SER A 186 23.91 -25.91 -28.96
C SER A 186 22.72 -25.81 -29.90
#